data_0efa819f1c839dcdfe305f822195b383
#
_entry.id   0efa819f1c839dcdfe305f822195b383
#
_cell.length_a   1.000
_cell.length_b   1.000
_cell.length_c   1.000
_cell.angle_alpha   90.00
_cell.angle_beta   90.00
_cell.angle_gamma   90.00
#
_symmetry.space_group_name_H-M   'P 1'
#
loop_
_entity.id
_entity.type
_entity.pdbx_description
1 polymer ?
#
loop_
_entity_poly.entity_id
_entity_poly.type
_entity_poly.pdbx_seq_one_letter_code
_entity_poly.pdbx_strand_id
1 'polypeptide(L)'
;MQKTLKRYFPIFVLPTLIAFSFAFIIPFVMGVYLSFCKFKTITNAQFVGLENYIKIFADKDFVNAFGFTLKFSVVSIVTINVFAFILALALTRKIKGTNLFRTVFFMPNLIGGIILGYIWQQMINAVLLKYETTLVANPTYGFWGLVILMNWQMIGYMMIIYVAGLQNVPTDLIEAAEIDGATSLQTLFKVKIPMVMPSITICLFLTVSNSFKLFDQNLALTAGAPSKKTAMLALDIYNTFYGRNGYEGVGQAKAVLFFIVVAVIALGQLVLTRRKEVEQ
;
A
#
# COMPACT_ATOMS: atom_id res chain seq x y z
N MET A 1 14.38 -39.61 2.28
CA MET A 1 13.45 -38.48 1.99
C MET A 1 14.19 -37.22 1.50
N GLN A 2 15.22 -36.70 2.18
CA GLN A 2 15.96 -35.49 1.73
C GLN A 2 16.68 -35.64 0.37
N LYS A 3 17.29 -36.81 0.06
CA LYS A 3 17.96 -37.06 -1.23
C LYS A 3 16.99 -37.11 -2.41
N THR A 4 15.79 -37.63 -2.20
CA THR A 4 14.73 -37.71 -3.23
C THR A 4 14.16 -36.31 -3.51
N LEU A 5 13.92 -35.52 -2.47
CA LEU A 5 13.52 -34.12 -2.59
C LEU A 5 14.52 -33.29 -3.39
N LYS A 6 15.85 -33.42 -3.13
CA LYS A 6 16.87 -32.70 -3.86
C LYS A 6 16.92 -33.08 -5.36
N ARG A 7 16.58 -34.32 -5.72
CA ARG A 7 16.61 -34.81 -7.12
C ARG A 7 15.41 -34.23 -7.91
N TYR A 8 14.23 -34.12 -7.30
CA TYR A 8 13.04 -33.64 -7.96
C TYR A 8 12.79 -32.13 -7.78
N PHE A 9 13.50 -31.48 -6.86
CA PHE A 9 13.40 -30.04 -6.62
C PHE A 9 13.50 -29.19 -7.89
N PRO A 10 14.48 -29.41 -8.80
CA PRO A 10 14.57 -28.64 -10.04
C PRO A 10 13.34 -28.79 -10.92
N ILE A 11 12.75 -30.02 -11.00
CA ILE A 11 11.61 -30.29 -11.86
C ILE A 11 10.36 -29.50 -11.41
N PHE A 12 10.15 -29.36 -10.10
CA PHE A 12 9.02 -28.62 -9.55
C PHE A 12 9.25 -27.11 -9.49
N VAL A 13 10.48 -26.67 -9.25
CA VAL A 13 10.79 -25.24 -9.09
C VAL A 13 11.14 -24.59 -10.42
N LEU A 14 11.78 -25.32 -11.35
CA LEU A 14 12.27 -24.77 -12.61
C LEU A 14 11.18 -24.12 -13.49
N PRO A 15 10.00 -24.74 -13.70
CA PRO A 15 8.94 -24.10 -14.51
C PRO A 15 8.49 -22.76 -13.93
N THR A 16 8.29 -22.70 -12.60
CA THR A 16 7.90 -21.46 -11.90
C THR A 16 9.00 -20.42 -11.97
N LEU A 17 10.27 -20.84 -11.79
CA LEU A 17 11.43 -19.95 -11.85
C LEU A 17 11.63 -19.37 -13.26
N ILE A 18 11.45 -20.19 -14.29
CA ILE A 18 11.52 -19.76 -15.69
C ILE A 18 10.39 -18.72 -15.96
N ALA A 19 9.15 -19.05 -15.63
CA ALA A 19 8.02 -18.14 -15.80
C ALA A 19 8.23 -16.81 -15.06
N PHE A 20 8.69 -16.85 -13.81
CA PHE A 20 9.02 -15.67 -13.03
C PHE A 20 10.16 -14.85 -13.64
N SER A 21 11.19 -15.53 -14.15
CA SER A 21 12.34 -14.85 -14.79
C SER A 21 11.89 -14.11 -16.05
N PHE A 22 11.10 -14.74 -16.91
CA PHE A 22 10.60 -14.12 -18.14
C PHE A 22 9.60 -13.00 -17.87
N ALA A 23 8.68 -13.20 -16.92
CA ALA A 23 7.60 -12.25 -16.67
C ALA A 23 8.04 -11.08 -15.77
N PHE A 24 9.02 -11.26 -14.90
CA PHE A 24 9.41 -10.28 -13.89
C PHE A 24 10.88 -9.88 -13.94
N ILE A 25 11.82 -10.84 -13.81
CA ILE A 25 13.24 -10.50 -13.65
C ILE A 25 13.80 -9.82 -14.90
N ILE A 26 13.56 -10.37 -16.09
CA ILE A 26 14.08 -9.81 -17.34
C ILE A 26 13.51 -8.41 -17.60
N PRO A 27 12.17 -8.18 -17.58
CA PRO A 27 11.62 -6.83 -17.74
C PRO A 27 12.11 -5.85 -16.69
N PHE A 28 12.27 -6.29 -15.44
CA PHE A 28 12.79 -5.45 -14.35
C PHE A 28 14.22 -4.98 -14.61
N VAL A 29 15.14 -5.91 -14.94
CA VAL A 29 16.53 -5.59 -15.26
C VAL A 29 16.62 -4.69 -16.50
N MET A 30 15.82 -4.98 -17.55
CA MET A 30 15.72 -4.11 -18.71
C MET A 30 15.19 -2.71 -18.34
N GLY A 31 14.19 -2.63 -17.47
CA GLY A 31 13.67 -1.35 -16.97
C GLY A 31 14.73 -0.55 -16.22
N VAL A 32 15.54 -1.22 -15.38
CA VAL A 32 16.67 -0.56 -14.71
C VAL A 32 17.72 -0.06 -15.72
N TYR A 33 18.06 -0.84 -16.75
CA TYR A 33 18.95 -0.39 -17.81
C TYR A 33 18.37 0.80 -18.57
N LEU A 34 17.11 0.75 -18.99
CA LEU A 34 16.43 1.81 -19.72
C LEU A 34 16.30 3.12 -18.92
N SER A 35 16.34 3.06 -17.60
CA SER A 35 16.35 4.27 -16.75
C SER A 35 17.61 5.14 -16.96
N PHE A 36 18.70 4.54 -17.43
CA PHE A 36 19.93 5.24 -17.82
C PHE A 36 19.99 5.61 -19.30
N CYS A 37 18.90 5.37 -20.06
CA CYS A 37 18.85 5.58 -21.49
C CYS A 37 17.83 6.67 -21.86
N LYS A 38 18.10 7.37 -22.95
CA LYS A 38 17.10 8.14 -23.68
C LYS A 38 16.54 7.25 -24.77
N PHE A 39 15.22 7.02 -24.80
CA PHE A 39 14.58 6.09 -25.75
C PHE A 39 13.14 6.51 -26.04
N LYS A 40 12.62 6.06 -27.16
CA LYS A 40 11.17 5.98 -27.47
C LYS A 40 10.72 4.54 -27.55
N THR A 41 11.58 3.68 -28.10
CA THR A 41 11.39 2.25 -28.21
C THR A 41 12.65 1.56 -27.70
N ILE A 42 12.55 0.31 -27.26
CA ILE A 42 13.68 -0.47 -26.74
C ILE A 42 14.82 -0.56 -27.75
N THR A 43 14.49 -0.59 -29.06
CA THR A 43 15.45 -0.73 -30.14
C THR A 43 16.29 0.51 -30.43
N ASN A 44 15.84 1.71 -29.99
CA ASN A 44 16.56 2.97 -30.20
C ASN A 44 17.08 3.61 -28.91
N ALA A 45 17.30 2.79 -27.88
CA ALA A 45 17.81 3.25 -26.60
C ALA A 45 19.26 3.74 -26.71
N GLN A 46 19.51 4.97 -26.30
CA GLN A 46 20.84 5.58 -26.21
C GLN A 46 21.20 5.80 -24.75
N PHE A 47 22.35 5.26 -24.33
CA PHE A 47 22.82 5.43 -22.97
C PHE A 47 23.22 6.88 -22.69
N VAL A 48 22.60 7.51 -21.67
CA VAL A 48 22.83 8.89 -21.24
C VAL A 48 23.31 9.01 -19.79
N GLY A 49 23.68 7.89 -19.18
CA GLY A 49 24.13 7.87 -17.78
C GLY A 49 23.08 8.37 -16.80
N LEU A 50 23.46 9.30 -15.92
CA LEU A 50 22.61 9.81 -14.84
C LEU A 50 21.73 11.01 -15.26
N GLU A 51 21.71 11.41 -16.53
CA GLU A 51 20.96 12.58 -17.00
C GLU A 51 19.46 12.54 -16.65
N ASN A 52 18.83 11.36 -16.78
CA ASN A 52 17.44 11.18 -16.41
C ASN A 52 17.19 11.40 -14.91
N TYR A 53 18.08 10.93 -14.06
CA TYR A 53 17.99 11.12 -12.61
C TYR A 53 18.18 12.57 -12.19
N ILE A 54 19.08 13.31 -12.83
CA ILE A 54 19.26 14.76 -12.60
C ILE A 54 17.96 15.51 -12.94
N LYS A 55 17.34 15.16 -14.08
CA LYS A 55 16.05 15.73 -14.49
C LYS A 55 14.92 15.49 -13.50
N ILE A 56 14.89 14.34 -12.81
CA ILE A 56 13.88 14.03 -11.80
C ILE A 56 13.90 15.05 -10.67
N PHE A 57 15.08 15.33 -10.12
CA PHE A 57 15.21 16.27 -8.99
C PHE A 57 14.93 17.73 -9.35
N ALA A 58 15.04 18.08 -10.63
CA ALA A 58 14.64 19.36 -11.17
C ALA A 58 13.13 19.46 -11.47
N ASP A 59 12.41 18.32 -11.52
CA ASP A 59 10.98 18.28 -11.86
C ASP A 59 10.12 18.58 -10.62
N LYS A 60 9.53 19.79 -10.60
CA LYS A 60 8.65 20.24 -9.51
C LYS A 60 7.42 19.33 -9.34
N ASP A 61 6.89 18.75 -10.42
CA ASP A 61 5.75 17.85 -10.35
C ASP A 61 6.12 16.59 -9.56
N PHE A 62 7.32 16.05 -9.78
CA PHE A 62 7.82 14.90 -9.05
C PHE A 62 7.99 15.20 -7.54
N VAL A 63 8.59 16.32 -7.20
CA VAL A 63 8.80 16.73 -5.79
C VAL A 63 7.46 16.89 -5.09
N ASN A 64 6.48 17.53 -5.75
CA ASN A 64 5.13 17.66 -5.22
C ASN A 64 4.43 16.30 -5.04
N ALA A 65 4.52 15.42 -6.04
CA ALA A 65 3.95 14.08 -5.99
C ALA A 65 4.58 13.23 -4.88
N PHE A 66 5.90 13.35 -4.66
CA PHE A 66 6.60 12.69 -3.58
C PHE A 66 6.08 13.15 -2.21
N GLY A 67 6.04 14.46 -1.98
CA GLY A 67 5.53 15.04 -0.73
C GLY A 67 4.06 14.69 -0.47
N PHE A 68 3.22 14.73 -1.52
CA PHE A 68 1.82 14.36 -1.42
C PHE A 68 1.65 12.87 -1.08
N THR A 69 2.38 11.98 -1.76
CA THR A 69 2.36 10.53 -1.50
C THR A 69 2.81 10.22 -0.08
N LEU A 70 3.90 10.83 0.39
CA LEU A 70 4.41 10.61 1.74
C LEU A 70 3.38 11.02 2.80
N LYS A 71 2.82 12.23 2.67
CA LYS A 71 1.77 12.73 3.58
C LYS A 71 0.55 11.82 3.57
N PHE A 72 0.08 11.44 2.39
CA PHE A 72 -1.05 10.52 2.23
C PHE A 72 -0.78 9.17 2.87
N SER A 73 0.40 8.59 2.62
CA SER A 73 0.78 7.29 3.17
C SER A 73 0.83 7.30 4.69
N VAL A 74 1.46 8.31 5.30
CA VAL A 74 1.52 8.42 6.77
C VAL A 74 0.13 8.49 7.38
N VAL A 75 -0.75 9.35 6.86
CA VAL A 75 -2.12 9.49 7.37
C VAL A 75 -2.90 8.19 7.18
N SER A 76 -2.84 7.59 5.99
CA SER A 76 -3.58 6.35 5.69
C SER A 76 -3.08 5.16 6.49
N ILE A 77 -1.77 4.99 6.67
CA ILE A 77 -1.20 3.90 7.48
C ILE A 77 -1.71 3.99 8.91
N VAL A 78 -1.68 5.16 9.52
CA VAL A 78 -2.16 5.35 10.89
C VAL A 78 -3.65 5.10 10.99
N THR A 79 -4.45 5.74 10.16
CA THR A 79 -5.91 5.66 10.25
C THR A 79 -6.42 4.26 9.94
N ILE A 80 -5.94 3.61 8.87
CA ILE A 80 -6.36 2.25 8.51
C ILE A 80 -6.03 1.26 9.63
N ASN A 81 -4.80 1.26 10.15
CA ASN A 81 -4.41 0.28 11.17
C ASN A 81 -5.13 0.52 12.50
N VAL A 82 -5.31 1.78 12.92
CA VAL A 82 -6.04 2.09 14.15
C VAL A 82 -7.51 1.65 14.05
N PHE A 83 -8.21 2.05 12.99
CA PHE A 83 -9.61 1.68 12.83
C PHE A 83 -9.81 0.18 12.60
N ALA A 84 -8.94 -0.47 11.81
CA ALA A 84 -8.98 -1.91 11.60
C ALA A 84 -8.75 -2.69 12.91
N PHE A 85 -7.80 -2.26 13.74
CA PHE A 85 -7.53 -2.89 15.02
C PHE A 85 -8.68 -2.71 16.01
N ILE A 86 -9.28 -1.52 16.10
CA ILE A 86 -10.47 -1.26 16.94
C ILE A 86 -11.63 -2.15 16.51
N LEU A 87 -11.91 -2.23 15.20
CA LEU A 87 -12.95 -3.11 14.68
C LEU A 87 -12.65 -4.59 14.96
N ALA A 88 -11.40 -5.03 14.84
CA ALA A 88 -10.99 -6.39 15.16
C ALA A 88 -11.21 -6.71 16.64
N LEU A 89 -10.86 -5.80 17.56
CA LEU A 89 -11.15 -5.96 18.99
C LEU A 89 -12.66 -6.07 19.27
N ALA A 90 -13.48 -5.29 18.57
CA ALA A 90 -14.92 -5.38 18.72
C ALA A 90 -15.46 -6.73 18.20
N LEU A 91 -15.01 -7.17 17.01
CA LEU A 91 -15.49 -8.37 16.33
C LEU A 91 -14.84 -9.68 16.80
N THR A 92 -13.89 -9.64 17.72
CA THR A 92 -13.40 -10.83 18.45
C THR A 92 -14.23 -11.14 19.70
N ARG A 93 -15.09 -10.21 20.13
CA ARG A 93 -16.06 -10.47 21.20
C ARG A 93 -17.18 -11.36 20.69
N LYS A 94 -17.88 -12.06 21.59
CA LYS A 94 -19.06 -12.91 21.29
C LYS A 94 -20.28 -12.05 20.95
N ILE A 95 -20.27 -11.38 19.79
CA ILE A 95 -21.39 -10.56 19.28
C ILE A 95 -22.19 -11.39 18.27
N LYS A 96 -23.52 -11.35 18.35
CA LYS A 96 -24.37 -11.99 17.34
C LYS A 96 -24.16 -11.32 15.98
N GLY A 97 -23.98 -12.12 14.91
CA GLY A 97 -23.78 -11.61 13.56
C GLY A 97 -22.35 -11.19 13.21
N THR A 98 -21.35 -11.52 14.02
CA THR A 98 -19.92 -11.18 13.77
C THR A 98 -19.47 -11.52 12.35
N ASN A 99 -19.87 -12.68 11.81
CA ASN A 99 -19.47 -13.08 10.46
C ASN A 99 -20.08 -12.17 9.39
N LEU A 100 -21.32 -11.72 9.57
CA LEU A 100 -21.95 -10.75 8.66
C LEU A 100 -21.19 -9.43 8.65
N PHE A 101 -20.86 -8.90 9.82
CA PHE A 101 -20.05 -7.65 9.92
C PHE A 101 -18.68 -7.82 9.27
N ARG A 102 -17.98 -8.92 9.50
CA ARG A 102 -16.70 -9.21 8.84
C ARG A 102 -16.83 -9.19 7.32
N THR A 103 -17.87 -9.83 6.78
CA THR A 103 -18.14 -9.87 5.34
C THR A 103 -18.43 -8.46 4.78
N VAL A 104 -19.31 -7.69 5.43
CA VAL A 104 -19.69 -6.35 4.98
C VAL A 104 -18.49 -5.40 4.99
N PHE A 105 -17.67 -5.41 6.04
CA PHE A 105 -16.46 -4.56 6.09
C PHE A 105 -15.38 -5.00 5.10
N PHE A 106 -15.29 -6.29 4.76
CA PHE A 106 -14.32 -6.79 3.80
C PHE A 106 -14.72 -6.53 2.34
N MET A 107 -16.02 -6.48 2.05
CA MET A 107 -16.55 -6.38 0.67
C MET A 107 -15.95 -5.23 -0.16
N PRO A 108 -15.73 -4.02 0.39
CA PRO A 108 -15.13 -2.92 -0.37
C PRO A 108 -13.78 -3.24 -1.01
N ASN A 109 -12.98 -4.09 -0.37
CA ASN A 109 -11.66 -4.49 -0.87
C ASN A 109 -11.72 -5.32 -2.16
N LEU A 110 -12.87 -5.92 -2.46
CA LEU A 110 -13.08 -6.75 -3.66
C LEU A 110 -13.39 -5.91 -4.91
N ILE A 111 -13.69 -4.62 -4.74
CA ILE A 111 -14.07 -3.74 -5.85
C ILE A 111 -12.82 -3.09 -6.44
N GLY A 112 -12.71 -3.11 -7.78
CA GLY A 112 -11.57 -2.53 -8.49
C GLY A 112 -11.42 -1.03 -8.25
N GLY A 113 -10.18 -0.55 -8.11
CA GLY A 113 -9.85 0.80 -7.69
C GLY A 113 -10.39 1.90 -8.62
N ILE A 114 -10.41 1.67 -9.94
CA ILE A 114 -10.96 2.64 -10.90
C ILE A 114 -12.47 2.81 -10.70
N ILE A 115 -13.22 1.70 -10.54
CA ILE A 115 -14.67 1.73 -10.32
C ILE A 115 -14.97 2.47 -9.00
N LEU A 116 -14.24 2.12 -7.94
CA LEU A 116 -14.37 2.77 -6.65
C LEU A 116 -14.08 4.27 -6.74
N GLY A 117 -12.97 4.65 -7.36
CA GLY A 117 -12.58 6.04 -7.51
C GLY A 117 -13.65 6.86 -8.21
N TYR A 118 -14.24 6.33 -9.30
CA TYR A 118 -15.31 7.00 -10.04
C TYR A 118 -16.59 7.13 -9.21
N ILE A 119 -17.04 6.06 -8.54
CA ILE A 119 -18.25 6.09 -7.69
C ILE A 119 -18.07 7.12 -6.57
N TRP A 120 -16.94 7.08 -5.86
CA TRP A 120 -16.65 8.01 -4.78
C TRP A 120 -16.52 9.45 -5.26
N GLN A 121 -15.97 9.69 -6.46
CA GLN A 121 -15.93 11.02 -7.07
C GLN A 121 -17.34 11.58 -7.23
N GLN A 122 -18.27 10.79 -7.78
CA GLN A 122 -19.66 11.21 -7.95
C GLN A 122 -20.36 11.47 -6.61
N MET A 123 -20.17 10.57 -5.63
CA MET A 123 -20.77 10.70 -4.31
C MET A 123 -20.26 11.94 -3.57
N ILE A 124 -18.94 12.16 -3.56
CA ILE A 124 -18.35 13.33 -2.88
C ILE A 124 -18.77 14.63 -3.59
N ASN A 125 -18.73 14.65 -4.93
CA ASN A 125 -19.16 15.82 -5.70
C ASN A 125 -20.65 16.14 -5.49
N ALA A 126 -21.52 15.13 -5.37
CA ALA A 126 -22.95 15.37 -5.07
C ALA A 126 -23.15 16.11 -3.73
N VAL A 127 -22.26 15.90 -2.76
CA VAL A 127 -22.28 16.65 -1.49
C VAL A 127 -21.64 18.03 -1.66
N LEU A 128 -20.46 18.11 -2.32
CA LEU A 128 -19.69 19.34 -2.46
C LEU A 128 -20.38 20.38 -3.36
N LEU A 129 -21.15 19.95 -4.35
CA LEU A 129 -21.92 20.86 -5.23
C LEU A 129 -22.96 21.69 -4.46
N LYS A 130 -23.43 21.23 -3.31
CA LYS A 130 -24.29 22.04 -2.42
C LYS A 130 -23.55 23.25 -1.83
N TYR A 131 -22.23 23.22 -1.87
CA TYR A 131 -21.33 24.29 -1.41
C TYR A 131 -20.61 24.97 -2.58
N GLU A 132 -21.16 24.86 -3.80
CA GLU A 132 -20.64 25.45 -5.04
C GLU A 132 -19.17 25.07 -5.34
N THR A 133 -18.74 23.87 -4.93
CA THR A 133 -17.38 23.38 -5.12
C THR A 133 -17.36 21.92 -5.57
N THR A 134 -16.19 21.43 -5.95
CA THR A 134 -15.97 20.03 -6.36
C THR A 134 -14.71 19.48 -5.71
N LEU A 135 -14.59 18.17 -5.71
CA LEU A 135 -13.43 17.47 -5.19
C LEU A 135 -12.11 17.92 -5.81
N VAL A 136 -12.15 18.23 -7.11
CA VAL A 136 -10.97 18.63 -7.90
C VAL A 136 -10.68 20.14 -7.86
N ALA A 137 -11.56 20.95 -7.26
CA ALA A 137 -11.35 22.38 -7.14
C ALA A 137 -10.28 22.74 -6.08
N ASN A 138 -10.14 21.91 -5.04
CA ASN A 138 -9.21 22.16 -3.93
C ASN A 138 -8.37 20.92 -3.62
N PRO A 139 -7.02 21.03 -3.57
CA PRO A 139 -6.14 19.91 -3.23
C PRO A 139 -6.47 19.24 -1.89
N THR A 140 -6.98 19.99 -0.91
CA THR A 140 -7.37 19.47 0.40
C THR A 140 -8.56 18.51 0.30
N TYR A 141 -9.54 18.84 -0.52
CA TYR A 141 -10.69 17.94 -0.76
C TYR A 141 -10.24 16.66 -1.47
N GLY A 142 -9.38 16.79 -2.49
CA GLY A 142 -8.79 15.64 -3.17
C GLY A 142 -7.99 14.75 -2.22
N PHE A 143 -7.19 15.33 -1.32
CA PHE A 143 -6.44 14.60 -0.31
C PHE A 143 -7.34 13.79 0.62
N TRP A 144 -8.32 14.43 1.25
CA TRP A 144 -9.24 13.75 2.17
C TRP A 144 -10.17 12.79 1.45
N GLY A 145 -10.57 13.09 0.21
CA GLY A 145 -11.32 12.15 -0.62
C GLY A 145 -10.55 10.84 -0.84
N LEU A 146 -9.26 10.92 -1.18
CA LEU A 146 -8.39 9.74 -1.33
C LEU A 146 -8.22 9.00 0.00
N VAL A 147 -8.00 9.72 1.11
CA VAL A 147 -7.84 9.11 2.44
C VAL A 147 -9.12 8.36 2.85
N ILE A 148 -10.29 8.98 2.71
CA ILE A 148 -11.58 8.36 3.06
C ILE A 148 -11.81 7.11 2.20
N LEU A 149 -11.62 7.21 0.89
CA LEU A 149 -11.80 6.10 -0.03
C LEU A 149 -10.88 4.92 0.34
N MET A 150 -9.59 5.17 0.53
CA MET A 150 -8.63 4.12 0.86
C MET A 150 -8.93 3.50 2.23
N ASN A 151 -9.31 4.31 3.23
CA ASN A 151 -9.73 3.79 4.54
C ASN A 151 -10.94 2.87 4.41
N TRP A 152 -11.98 3.30 3.72
CA TRP A 152 -13.18 2.50 3.50
C TRP A 152 -12.86 1.17 2.79
N GLN A 153 -11.94 1.18 1.82
CA GLN A 153 -11.54 -0.01 1.08
C GLN A 153 -10.67 -0.96 1.91
N MET A 154 -9.75 -0.45 2.72
CA MET A 154 -8.67 -1.26 3.31
C MET A 154 -8.92 -1.66 4.78
N ILE A 155 -9.73 -0.91 5.53
CA ILE A 155 -9.96 -1.17 6.95
C ILE A 155 -10.47 -2.60 7.17
N GLY A 156 -11.45 -3.04 6.38
CA GLY A 156 -12.01 -4.38 6.52
C GLY A 156 -11.03 -5.51 6.20
N TYR A 157 -10.14 -5.31 5.24
CA TYR A 157 -9.10 -6.28 4.92
C TYR A 157 -8.07 -6.40 6.05
N MET A 158 -7.57 -5.29 6.57
CA MET A 158 -6.66 -5.30 7.71
C MET A 158 -7.32 -5.83 8.98
N MET A 159 -8.59 -5.51 9.19
CA MET A 159 -9.39 -6.02 10.32
C MET A 159 -9.41 -7.55 10.35
N ILE A 160 -9.57 -8.24 9.21
CA ILE A 160 -9.57 -9.70 9.18
C ILE A 160 -8.23 -10.28 9.64
N ILE A 161 -7.11 -9.67 9.23
CA ILE A 161 -5.77 -10.10 9.65
C ILE A 161 -5.59 -9.89 11.15
N TYR A 162 -6.04 -8.74 11.69
CA TYR A 162 -6.02 -8.49 13.12
C TYR A 162 -6.93 -9.41 13.92
N VAL A 163 -8.11 -9.75 13.39
CA VAL A 163 -9.01 -10.74 14.01
C VAL A 163 -8.33 -12.09 14.13
N ALA A 164 -7.66 -12.56 13.06
CA ALA A 164 -6.91 -13.82 13.10
C ALA A 164 -5.80 -13.79 14.15
N GLY A 165 -5.03 -12.69 14.24
CA GLY A 165 -4.00 -12.52 15.26
C GLY A 165 -4.56 -12.51 16.68
N LEU A 166 -5.66 -11.78 16.91
CA LEU A 166 -6.30 -11.69 18.22
C LEU A 166 -6.91 -13.02 18.69
N GLN A 167 -7.38 -13.85 17.75
CA GLN A 167 -7.93 -15.18 18.05
C GLN A 167 -6.86 -16.22 18.41
N ASN A 168 -5.61 -15.97 18.02
CA ASN A 168 -4.46 -16.84 18.35
C ASN A 168 -3.83 -16.51 19.72
N VAL A 169 -4.27 -15.45 20.41
CA VAL A 169 -3.78 -15.13 21.76
C VAL A 169 -4.30 -16.19 22.74
N PRO A 170 -3.42 -16.93 23.46
CA PRO A 170 -3.83 -17.93 24.43
C PRO A 170 -4.72 -17.34 25.52
N THR A 171 -5.86 -17.98 25.79
CA THR A 171 -6.79 -17.55 26.85
C THR A 171 -6.14 -17.56 28.22
N ASP A 172 -5.27 -18.53 28.49
CA ASP A 172 -4.56 -18.70 29.74
C ASP A 172 -3.75 -17.45 30.13
N LEU A 173 -3.13 -16.76 29.15
CA LEU A 173 -2.41 -15.51 29.38
C LEU A 173 -3.35 -14.35 29.77
N ILE A 174 -4.56 -14.36 29.21
CA ILE A 174 -5.57 -13.34 29.52
C ILE A 174 -6.12 -13.59 30.93
N GLU A 175 -6.43 -14.85 31.26
CA GLU A 175 -6.93 -15.25 32.57
C GLU A 175 -5.88 -15.03 33.69
N ALA A 176 -4.60 -15.34 33.42
CA ALA A 176 -3.52 -15.04 34.35
C ALA A 176 -3.41 -13.54 34.63
N ALA A 177 -3.49 -12.70 33.60
CA ALA A 177 -3.47 -11.25 33.76
C ALA A 177 -4.68 -10.73 34.57
N GLU A 178 -5.86 -11.35 34.41
CA GLU A 178 -7.06 -11.02 35.21
C GLU A 178 -6.91 -11.43 36.69
N ILE A 179 -6.31 -12.60 36.96
CA ILE A 179 -6.01 -13.06 38.32
C ILE A 179 -5.00 -12.12 38.99
N ASP A 180 -4.00 -11.61 38.24
CA ASP A 180 -3.03 -10.62 38.69
C ASP A 180 -3.62 -9.21 38.91
N GLY A 181 -4.92 -9.03 38.64
CA GLY A 181 -5.63 -7.76 38.82
C GLY A 181 -5.38 -6.73 37.73
N ALA A 182 -4.92 -7.16 36.55
CA ALA A 182 -4.72 -6.26 35.42
C ALA A 182 -6.05 -5.70 34.87
N THR A 183 -6.10 -4.40 34.65
CA THR A 183 -7.24 -3.76 33.96
C THR A 183 -7.30 -4.19 32.48
N SER A 184 -8.46 -4.09 31.86
CA SER A 184 -8.64 -4.42 30.41
C SER A 184 -7.66 -3.67 29.50
N LEU A 185 -7.30 -2.42 29.83
CA LEU A 185 -6.29 -1.66 29.08
C LEU A 185 -4.87 -2.23 29.31
N GLN A 186 -4.54 -2.62 30.53
CA GLN A 186 -3.25 -3.25 30.82
C GLN A 186 -3.12 -4.59 30.09
N THR A 187 -4.17 -5.43 30.11
CA THR A 187 -4.21 -6.67 29.34
C THR A 187 -4.08 -6.42 27.84
N LEU A 188 -4.72 -5.36 27.31
CA LEU A 188 -4.59 -4.99 25.91
C LEU A 188 -3.14 -4.64 25.54
N PHE A 189 -2.50 -3.72 26.28
CA PHE A 189 -1.18 -3.20 25.91
C PHE A 189 -0.04 -4.13 26.31
N LYS A 190 -0.16 -4.87 27.42
CA LYS A 190 0.92 -5.72 27.94
C LYS A 190 0.84 -7.19 27.50
N VAL A 191 -0.35 -7.68 27.12
CA VAL A 191 -0.56 -9.07 26.69
C VAL A 191 -0.97 -9.15 25.23
N LYS A 192 -2.13 -8.57 24.86
CA LYS A 192 -2.69 -8.77 23.51
C LYS A 192 -1.83 -8.13 22.43
N ILE A 193 -1.44 -6.85 22.54
CA ILE A 193 -0.66 -6.17 21.51
C ILE A 193 0.69 -6.86 21.25
N PRO A 194 1.51 -7.21 22.25
CA PRO A 194 2.75 -7.96 22.02
C PRO A 194 2.54 -9.31 21.32
N MET A 195 1.50 -10.05 21.69
CA MET A 195 1.17 -11.33 21.06
C MET A 195 0.65 -11.20 19.63
N VAL A 196 0.04 -10.07 19.27
CA VAL A 196 -0.49 -9.77 17.92
C VAL A 196 0.54 -9.04 17.06
N MET A 197 1.77 -8.80 17.54
CA MET A 197 2.82 -8.11 16.80
C MET A 197 3.06 -8.69 15.39
N PRO A 198 3.06 -10.01 15.15
CA PRO A 198 3.18 -10.54 13.79
C PRO A 198 2.09 -10.04 12.85
N SER A 199 0.83 -9.96 13.31
CA SER A 199 -0.28 -9.41 12.50
C SER A 199 -0.14 -7.90 12.28
N ILE A 200 0.36 -7.15 13.28
CA ILE A 200 0.66 -5.72 13.16
C ILE A 200 1.74 -5.51 12.09
N THR A 201 2.81 -6.30 12.11
CA THR A 201 3.88 -6.26 11.10
C THR A 201 3.33 -6.45 9.69
N ILE A 202 2.49 -7.47 9.49
CA ILE A 202 1.87 -7.78 8.19
C ILE A 202 0.95 -6.63 7.75
N CYS A 203 0.07 -6.14 8.62
CA CYS A 203 -0.84 -5.06 8.31
C CYS A 203 -0.10 -3.75 7.96
N LEU A 204 0.93 -3.40 8.70
CA LEU A 204 1.78 -2.24 8.40
C LEU A 204 2.48 -2.40 7.06
N PHE A 205 3.07 -3.56 6.77
CA PHE A 205 3.72 -3.83 5.48
C PHE A 205 2.76 -3.70 4.31
N LEU A 206 1.56 -4.28 4.43
CA LEU A 206 0.54 -4.21 3.39
C LEU A 206 0.01 -2.78 3.20
N THR A 207 -0.24 -2.04 4.28
CA THR A 207 -0.73 -0.66 4.18
C THR A 207 0.32 0.29 3.63
N VAL A 208 1.60 0.16 4.02
CA VAL A 208 2.72 0.88 3.40
C VAL A 208 2.76 0.61 1.91
N SER A 209 2.83 -0.66 1.52
CA SER A 209 2.94 -1.06 0.11
C SER A 209 1.76 -0.57 -0.72
N ASN A 210 0.52 -0.65 -0.22
CA ASN A 210 -0.67 -0.22 -0.96
C ASN A 210 -0.82 1.30 -1.01
N SER A 211 -0.47 2.03 0.06
CA SER A 211 -0.58 3.48 0.08
C SER A 211 0.38 4.16 -0.90
N PHE A 212 1.61 3.67 -1.02
CA PHE A 212 2.57 4.21 -2.00
C PHE A 212 2.18 3.89 -3.44
N LYS A 213 1.65 2.68 -3.71
CA LYS A 213 1.28 2.22 -5.06
C LYS A 213 -0.12 2.67 -5.52
N LEU A 214 -0.80 3.53 -4.77
CA LEU A 214 -2.16 3.95 -5.08
C LEU A 214 -2.19 4.71 -6.42
N PHE A 215 -2.62 4.04 -7.49
CA PHE A 215 -2.71 4.57 -8.85
C PHE A 215 -4.17 4.71 -9.29
N ASP A 216 -4.90 3.59 -9.31
CA ASP A 216 -6.25 3.50 -9.88
C ASP A 216 -7.23 4.50 -9.25
N GLN A 217 -7.24 4.54 -7.92
CA GLN A 217 -8.12 5.44 -7.17
C GLN A 217 -7.71 6.90 -7.37
N ASN A 218 -6.39 7.20 -7.43
CA ASN A 218 -5.92 8.56 -7.67
C ASN A 218 -6.27 9.03 -9.09
N LEU A 219 -6.11 8.14 -10.08
CA LEU A 219 -6.49 8.42 -11.47
C LEU A 219 -8.00 8.71 -11.57
N ALA A 220 -8.83 7.83 -11.01
CA ALA A 220 -10.29 7.93 -11.16
C ALA A 220 -10.92 9.02 -10.28
N LEU A 221 -10.39 9.27 -9.07
CA LEU A 221 -10.99 10.22 -8.13
C LEU A 221 -10.61 11.67 -8.43
N THR A 222 -9.33 11.94 -8.71
CA THR A 222 -8.83 13.31 -8.87
C THR A 222 -8.05 13.55 -10.15
N ALA A 223 -7.53 12.49 -10.80
CA ALA A 223 -6.60 12.60 -11.94
C ALA A 223 -5.42 13.56 -11.68
N GLY A 224 -5.08 13.78 -10.39
CA GLY A 224 -4.05 14.73 -9.98
C GLY A 224 -4.51 16.20 -9.87
N ALA A 225 -5.77 16.52 -10.18
CA ALA A 225 -6.28 17.90 -10.16
C ALA A 225 -6.39 18.44 -8.71
N PRO A 226 -6.31 19.79 -8.52
CA PRO A 226 -5.99 20.80 -9.51
C PRO A 226 -4.48 20.91 -9.76
N SER A 227 -4.09 21.22 -10.99
CA SER A 227 -2.69 21.53 -11.36
C SER A 227 -1.67 20.48 -10.86
N LYS A 228 -2.00 19.19 -10.91
CA LYS A 228 -1.23 18.03 -10.44
C LYS A 228 -0.92 18.01 -8.93
N LYS A 229 -1.55 18.88 -8.15
CA LYS A 229 -1.30 18.97 -6.70
C LYS A 229 -1.78 17.76 -5.90
N THR A 230 -2.68 16.94 -6.45
CA THR A 230 -3.14 15.67 -5.86
C THR A 230 -2.60 14.44 -6.60
N ALA A 231 -1.64 14.64 -7.50
CA ALA A 231 -0.99 13.51 -8.17
C ALA A 231 -0.08 12.79 -7.19
N MET A 232 -0.29 11.48 -7.04
CA MET A 232 0.62 10.60 -6.33
C MET A 232 1.77 10.16 -7.24
N LEU A 233 2.85 9.64 -6.66
CA LEU A 233 4.04 9.23 -7.41
C LEU A 233 3.74 8.27 -8.56
N ALA A 234 2.89 7.27 -8.34
CA ALA A 234 2.52 6.32 -9.39
C ALA A 234 1.84 7.00 -10.58
N LEU A 235 0.97 7.98 -10.33
CA LEU A 235 0.29 8.76 -11.36
C LEU A 235 1.26 9.74 -12.06
N ASP A 236 2.19 10.36 -11.32
CA ASP A 236 3.21 11.23 -11.93
C ASP A 236 4.16 10.45 -12.83
N ILE A 237 4.58 9.25 -12.42
CA ILE A 237 5.38 8.34 -13.25
C ILE A 237 4.65 8.02 -14.56
N TYR A 238 3.38 7.61 -14.47
CA TYR A 238 2.53 7.31 -15.63
C TYR A 238 2.42 8.52 -16.57
N ASN A 239 2.09 9.69 -16.04
CA ASN A 239 1.96 10.92 -16.81
C ASN A 239 3.29 11.38 -17.42
N THR A 240 4.42 11.10 -16.78
CA THR A 240 5.75 11.41 -17.35
C THR A 240 6.07 10.46 -18.49
N PHE A 241 5.84 9.15 -18.31
CA PHE A 241 6.19 8.14 -19.29
C PHE A 241 5.31 8.18 -20.53
N TYR A 242 4.00 8.30 -20.38
CA TYR A 242 3.03 8.26 -21.49
C TYR A 242 2.56 9.63 -21.95
N GLY A 243 2.64 10.64 -21.13
CA GLY A 243 2.09 11.97 -21.42
C GLY A 243 3.11 13.00 -21.90
N ARG A 244 4.44 12.71 -21.81
CA ARG A 244 5.49 13.64 -22.22
C ARG A 244 6.43 13.00 -23.23
N ASN A 245 6.29 13.36 -24.51
CA ASN A 245 7.16 12.85 -25.58
C ASN A 245 8.64 13.14 -25.29
N GLY A 246 9.51 12.13 -25.41
CA GLY A 246 10.95 12.21 -25.16
C GLY A 246 11.34 12.16 -23.69
N TYR A 247 10.39 11.89 -22.77
CA TYR A 247 10.61 11.73 -21.34
C TYR A 247 10.43 10.28 -20.88
N GLU A 248 10.36 9.32 -21.80
CA GLU A 248 10.17 7.91 -21.48
C GLU A 248 11.30 7.40 -20.55
N GLY A 249 12.57 7.79 -20.82
CA GLY A 249 13.70 7.48 -19.96
C GLY A 249 13.61 8.12 -18.57
N VAL A 250 13.10 9.35 -18.50
CA VAL A 250 12.88 10.03 -17.21
C VAL A 250 11.74 9.34 -16.44
N GLY A 251 10.64 8.97 -17.12
CA GLY A 251 9.54 8.20 -16.51
C GLY A 251 10.03 6.86 -15.95
N GLN A 252 10.87 6.17 -16.72
CA GLN A 252 11.49 4.91 -16.27
C GLN A 252 12.42 5.11 -15.06
N ALA A 253 13.23 6.16 -15.06
CA ALA A 253 14.10 6.49 -13.94
C ALA A 253 13.29 6.86 -12.67
N LYS A 254 12.15 7.59 -12.82
CA LYS A 254 11.20 7.83 -11.72
C LYS A 254 10.66 6.51 -11.16
N ALA A 255 10.31 5.54 -12.02
CA ALA A 255 9.80 4.23 -11.59
C ALA A 255 10.85 3.44 -10.80
N VAL A 256 12.12 3.45 -11.22
CA VAL A 256 13.23 2.81 -10.50
C VAL A 256 13.46 3.47 -9.15
N LEU A 257 13.49 4.81 -9.10
CA LEU A 257 13.65 5.56 -7.85
C LEU A 257 12.48 5.27 -6.89
N PHE A 258 11.26 5.27 -7.40
CA PHE A 258 10.08 4.91 -6.64
C PHE A 258 10.17 3.51 -6.04
N PHE A 259 10.59 2.52 -6.85
CA PHE A 259 10.79 1.15 -6.37
C PHE A 259 11.80 1.11 -5.22
N ILE A 260 12.95 1.78 -5.35
CA ILE A 260 13.99 1.82 -4.32
C ILE A 260 13.43 2.45 -3.02
N VAL A 261 12.73 3.57 -3.12
CA VAL A 261 12.16 4.25 -1.96
C VAL A 261 11.13 3.35 -1.24
N VAL A 262 10.21 2.75 -1.99
CA VAL A 262 9.20 1.86 -1.39
C VAL A 262 9.84 0.62 -0.78
N ALA A 263 10.83 0.01 -1.45
CA ALA A 263 11.56 -1.14 -0.93
C ALA A 263 12.29 -0.81 0.38
N VAL A 264 12.99 0.33 0.44
CA VAL A 264 13.70 0.78 1.65
C VAL A 264 12.73 1.02 2.81
N ILE A 265 11.60 1.70 2.56
CA ILE A 265 10.59 1.97 3.59
C ILE A 265 9.95 0.65 4.07
N ALA A 266 9.53 -0.22 3.15
CA ALA A 266 8.85 -1.46 3.48
C ALA A 266 9.78 -2.46 4.21
N LEU A 267 11.01 -2.62 3.73
CA LEU A 267 12.01 -3.47 4.39
C LEU A 267 12.45 -2.89 5.74
N GLY A 268 12.65 -1.59 5.81
CA GLY A 268 12.97 -0.89 7.06
C GLY A 268 11.87 -1.09 8.12
N GLN A 269 10.59 -0.91 7.73
CA GLN A 269 9.44 -1.17 8.59
C GLN A 269 9.43 -2.64 9.05
N LEU A 270 9.63 -3.60 8.13
CA LEU A 270 9.64 -5.02 8.44
C LEU A 270 10.72 -5.38 9.46
N VAL A 271 11.94 -4.88 9.28
CA VAL A 271 13.06 -5.13 10.21
C VAL A 271 12.77 -4.53 11.60
N LEU A 272 12.21 -3.31 11.65
CA LEU A 272 11.91 -2.62 12.90
C LEU A 272 10.79 -3.31 13.69
N THR A 273 9.76 -3.80 13.01
CA THR A 273 8.62 -4.44 13.68
C THR A 273 8.91 -5.89 14.06
N ARG A 274 9.62 -6.66 13.23
CA ARG A 274 10.03 -8.03 13.57
C ARG A 274 10.85 -8.13 14.85
N ARG A 275 11.68 -7.14 15.15
CA ARG A 275 12.45 -7.11 16.40
C ARG A 275 11.58 -7.03 17.66
N LYS A 276 10.30 -6.69 17.53
CA LYS A 276 9.33 -6.57 18.63
C LYS A 276 8.39 -7.78 18.69
N GLU A 277 8.51 -8.73 17.78
CA GLU A 277 7.71 -9.95 17.79
C GLU A 277 8.24 -10.86 18.91
N VAL A 278 7.32 -11.39 19.71
CA VAL A 278 7.62 -12.40 20.72
C VAL A 278 7.65 -13.75 20.02
N GLU A 279 8.73 -14.52 20.17
CA GLU A 279 8.78 -15.90 19.70
C GLU A 279 7.70 -16.72 20.43
N GLN A 280 6.81 -17.32 19.67
CA GLN A 280 5.72 -18.17 20.15
C GLN A 280 6.12 -19.63 20.17
#